data_3e10e4d8590bc50af8b33e804a59aa5a
#
_entry.id   3e10e4d8590bc50af8b33e804a59aa5a
#
_cell.length_a   1.000
_cell.length_b   1.000
_cell.length_c   1.000
_cell.angle_alpha   90.00
_cell.angle_beta   90.00
_cell.angle_gamma   90.00
#
_symmetry.space_group_name_H-M   'P 1'
#
loop_
_entity.id
_entity.type
_entity.pdbx_description
1 polymer ?
#
loop_
_entity_poly.entity_id
_entity_poly.type
_entity_poly.pdbx_seq_one_letter_code
_entity_poly.pdbx_strand_id
1 'polypeptide(L)'
;MFLVIDNYDSFTYNLVQYLGELSSQHPIASEVRVERNDALTISEIKDLNPDAILLSPGPGDPNQSGVCLDILSELSIETPTLGVCLGHQAITQAFGGKIIRANELMHGKTSNVLHRGTGIFKDLPNPLVATRYHSLIAEREGFPECLEVIAWLEDETIMGITHKDYPHIYGVQFHPESVLTESGHKLLSNFLNIADAS
;
A
#
# COMPACT_ATOMS: atom_id res chain seq x y z
N MET A 1 13.08 5.18 -11.61
CA MET A 1 12.11 6.20 -11.13
C MET A 1 11.02 5.51 -10.33
N PHE A 2 10.75 6.00 -9.12
CA PHE A 2 9.66 5.55 -8.25
C PHE A 2 8.41 6.41 -8.48
N LEU A 3 7.29 5.81 -8.89
CA LEU A 3 6.05 6.54 -9.16
C LEU A 3 5.11 6.48 -7.96
N VAL A 4 4.64 7.63 -7.50
CA VAL A 4 3.61 7.75 -6.47
C VAL A 4 2.33 8.25 -7.13
N ILE A 5 1.26 7.47 -7.03
CA ILE A 5 -0.08 7.90 -7.45
C ILE A 5 -0.79 8.51 -6.24
N ASP A 6 -1.03 9.80 -6.31
CA ASP A 6 -1.70 10.57 -5.26
C ASP A 6 -3.21 10.56 -5.46
N ASN A 7 -3.91 9.88 -4.56
CA ASN A 7 -5.37 9.80 -4.52
C ASN A 7 -6.01 11.01 -3.81
N TYR A 8 -5.43 12.19 -3.95
CA TYR A 8 -5.92 13.44 -3.31
C TYR A 8 -5.91 13.37 -1.79
N ASP A 9 -4.85 12.79 -1.22
CA ASP A 9 -4.69 12.63 0.22
C ASP A 9 -3.68 13.62 0.81
N SER A 10 -4.00 14.13 2.00
CA SER A 10 -3.13 15.08 2.73
C SER A 10 -1.82 14.45 3.18
N PHE A 11 -1.78 13.13 3.35
CA PHE A 11 -0.62 12.40 3.86
C PHE A 11 0.28 11.82 2.75
N THR A 12 -0.08 11.95 1.48
CA THR A 12 0.74 11.44 0.36
C THR A 12 2.17 11.96 0.44
N TYR A 13 2.35 13.26 0.70
CA TYR A 13 3.69 13.86 0.76
C TYR A 13 4.52 13.43 1.97
N ASN A 14 3.91 12.90 3.04
CA ASN A 14 4.66 12.26 4.12
C ASN A 14 5.29 10.94 3.63
N LEU A 15 4.58 10.16 2.80
CA LEU A 15 5.14 8.98 2.14
C LEU A 15 6.30 9.37 1.20
N VAL A 16 6.12 10.43 0.41
CA VAL A 16 7.16 10.97 -0.48
C VAL A 16 8.39 11.41 0.31
N GLN A 17 8.20 12.07 1.45
CA GLN A 17 9.29 12.46 2.33
C GLN A 17 10.05 11.23 2.85
N TYR A 18 9.36 10.19 3.33
CA TYR A 18 9.99 8.96 3.81
C TYR A 18 10.80 8.26 2.70
N LEU A 19 10.27 8.21 1.46
CA LEU A 19 11.01 7.72 0.31
C LEU A 19 12.28 8.53 0.05
N GLY A 20 12.19 9.86 0.12
CA GLY A 20 13.34 10.76 -0.02
C GLY A 20 14.41 10.54 1.06
N GLU A 21 14.00 10.34 2.32
CA GLU A 21 14.90 10.05 3.44
C GLU A 21 15.62 8.69 3.27
N LEU A 22 14.95 7.73 2.65
CA LEU A 22 15.49 6.39 2.38
C LEU A 22 16.34 6.32 1.09
N SER A 23 16.32 7.36 0.25
CA SER A 23 16.98 7.38 -1.08
C SER A 23 18.49 7.13 -1.04
N SER A 24 19.16 7.50 0.05
CA SER A 24 20.60 7.23 0.23
C SER A 24 20.94 5.75 0.40
N GLN A 25 19.97 4.94 0.83
CA GLN A 25 20.11 3.50 1.05
C GLN A 25 19.45 2.68 -0.08
N HIS A 26 18.51 3.27 -0.80
CA HIS A 26 17.71 2.63 -1.84
C HIS A 26 17.72 3.49 -3.11
N PRO A 27 18.59 3.19 -4.09
CA PRO A 27 18.72 3.95 -5.33
C PRO A 27 17.41 4.10 -6.11
N ILE A 28 16.50 3.12 -6.03
CA ILE A 28 15.18 3.17 -6.68
C ILE A 28 14.33 4.37 -6.19
N ALA A 29 14.55 4.84 -4.96
CA ALA A 29 13.88 6.01 -4.38
C ALA A 29 14.63 7.34 -4.64
N SER A 30 15.72 7.34 -5.42
CA SER A 30 16.48 8.57 -5.72
C SER A 30 15.73 9.53 -6.64
N GLU A 31 14.83 9.01 -7.45
CA GLU A 31 13.95 9.78 -8.33
C GLU A 31 12.50 9.40 -8.05
N VAL A 32 11.80 10.24 -7.28
CA VAL A 32 10.38 10.06 -6.96
C VAL A 32 9.54 11.03 -7.79
N ARG A 33 8.61 10.49 -8.57
CA ARG A 33 7.63 11.25 -9.33
C ARG A 33 6.25 11.08 -8.71
N VAL A 34 5.55 12.18 -8.48
CA VAL A 34 4.19 12.19 -7.92
C VAL A 34 3.20 12.65 -8.97
N GLU A 35 2.19 11.85 -9.24
CA GLU A 35 1.12 12.18 -10.16
C GLU A 35 -0.24 11.96 -9.48
N ARG A 36 -1.20 12.85 -9.78
CA ARG A 36 -2.60 12.65 -9.35
C ARG A 36 -3.20 11.44 -10.06
N ASN A 37 -4.12 10.76 -9.42
CA ASN A 37 -4.75 9.53 -9.93
C ASN A 37 -5.57 9.72 -11.22
N ASP A 38 -5.82 10.95 -11.61
CA ASP A 38 -6.53 11.37 -12.82
C ASP A 38 -5.66 12.20 -13.79
N ALA A 39 -4.36 12.36 -13.50
CA ALA A 39 -3.45 13.18 -14.28
C ALA A 39 -2.89 12.47 -15.52
N LEU A 40 -2.74 11.16 -15.44
CA LEU A 40 -2.16 10.33 -16.50
C LEU A 40 -3.07 9.14 -16.85
N THR A 41 -3.07 8.78 -18.10
CA THR A 41 -3.65 7.52 -18.58
C THR A 41 -2.71 6.35 -18.30
N ILE A 42 -3.24 5.13 -18.31
CA ILE A 42 -2.42 3.92 -18.14
C ILE A 42 -1.32 3.80 -19.23
N SER A 43 -1.61 4.24 -20.47
CA SER A 43 -0.63 4.25 -21.56
C SER A 43 0.54 5.18 -21.25
N GLU A 44 0.27 6.38 -20.75
CA GLU A 44 1.32 7.34 -20.38
C GLU A 44 2.15 6.81 -19.20
N ILE A 45 1.54 6.12 -18.24
CA ILE A 45 2.28 5.49 -17.14
C ILE A 45 3.17 4.33 -17.62
N LYS A 46 2.69 3.53 -18.58
CA LYS A 46 3.53 2.51 -19.25
C LYS A 46 4.72 3.12 -19.95
N ASP A 47 4.52 4.24 -20.65
CA ASP A 47 5.60 4.96 -21.35
C ASP A 47 6.63 5.54 -20.37
N LEU A 48 6.22 5.87 -19.14
CA LEU A 48 7.13 6.28 -18.06
C LEU A 48 8.01 5.14 -17.55
N ASN A 49 7.55 3.90 -17.71
CA ASN A 49 8.24 2.67 -17.28
C ASN A 49 8.80 2.77 -15.84
N PRO A 50 7.93 2.93 -14.83
CA PRO A 50 8.39 3.08 -13.45
C PRO A 50 9.01 1.77 -12.92
N ASP A 51 10.07 1.90 -12.11
CA ASP A 51 10.73 0.77 -11.47
C ASP A 51 9.93 0.24 -10.26
N ALA A 52 9.11 1.09 -9.63
CA ALA A 52 8.17 0.72 -8.59
C ALA A 52 7.04 1.75 -8.49
N ILE A 53 5.91 1.33 -7.93
CA ILE A 53 4.71 2.17 -7.78
C ILE A 53 4.20 2.13 -6.34
N LEU A 54 3.81 3.31 -5.83
CA LEU A 54 3.05 3.44 -4.58
C LEU A 54 1.68 4.05 -4.89
N LEU A 55 0.63 3.35 -4.48
CA LEU A 55 -0.75 3.84 -4.53
C LEU A 55 -1.10 4.43 -3.15
N SER A 56 -1.29 5.74 -3.09
CA SER A 56 -1.47 6.48 -1.83
C SER A 56 -2.80 6.21 -1.14
N PRO A 57 -2.93 6.60 0.14
CA PRO A 57 -4.24 6.82 0.75
C PRO A 57 -5.10 7.79 -0.09
N GLY A 58 -6.39 7.83 0.20
CA GLY A 58 -7.31 8.77 -0.44
C GLY A 58 -8.73 8.63 0.08
N PRO A 59 -9.61 9.57 -0.29
CA PRO A 59 -11.03 9.52 0.03
C PRO A 59 -11.78 8.52 -0.85
N GLY A 60 -13.00 8.18 -0.42
CA GLY A 60 -13.93 7.35 -1.20
C GLY A 60 -13.61 5.86 -1.15
N ASP A 61 -13.82 5.19 -2.27
CA ASP A 61 -13.59 3.76 -2.45
C ASP A 61 -12.72 3.50 -3.71
N PRO A 62 -12.27 2.25 -3.94
CA PRO A 62 -11.40 1.94 -5.06
C PRO A 62 -11.92 2.31 -6.45
N ASN A 63 -13.24 2.36 -6.66
CA ASN A 63 -13.80 2.76 -7.96
C ASN A 63 -13.58 4.27 -8.24
N GLN A 64 -13.26 5.04 -7.21
CA GLN A 64 -12.95 6.47 -7.28
C GLN A 64 -11.44 6.75 -7.28
N SER A 65 -10.60 5.71 -7.34
CA SER A 65 -9.13 5.83 -7.29
C SER A 65 -8.49 6.10 -8.67
N GLY A 66 -9.26 6.54 -9.65
CA GLY A 66 -8.74 6.88 -10.97
C GLY A 66 -8.00 5.72 -11.62
N VAL A 67 -6.76 5.97 -12.05
CA VAL A 67 -5.91 5.01 -12.77
C VAL A 67 -5.41 3.83 -11.92
N CYS A 68 -5.66 3.81 -10.59
CA CYS A 68 -5.10 2.78 -9.71
C CYS A 68 -5.53 1.35 -10.09
N LEU A 69 -6.80 1.14 -10.46
CA LEU A 69 -7.28 -0.18 -10.86
C LEU A 69 -6.67 -0.64 -12.18
N ASP A 70 -6.44 0.28 -13.13
CA ASP A 70 -5.78 -0.02 -14.40
C ASP A 70 -4.30 -0.38 -14.17
N ILE A 71 -3.59 0.34 -13.30
CA ILE A 71 -2.22 0.01 -12.88
C ILE A 71 -2.16 -1.41 -12.32
N LEU A 72 -3.10 -1.77 -11.44
CA LEU A 72 -3.13 -3.08 -10.80
C LEU A 72 -3.41 -4.22 -11.80
N SER A 73 -4.23 -3.98 -12.80
CA SER A 73 -4.55 -4.98 -13.82
C SER A 73 -3.50 -5.11 -14.93
N GLU A 74 -2.74 -4.06 -15.22
CA GLU A 74 -1.91 -4.00 -16.42
C GLU A 74 -0.40 -3.84 -16.15
N LEU A 75 0.01 -3.36 -14.98
CA LEU A 75 1.41 -3.07 -14.64
C LEU A 75 1.92 -3.81 -13.41
N SER A 76 1.10 -3.97 -12.37
CA SER A 76 1.57 -4.50 -11.08
C SER A 76 2.10 -5.94 -11.14
N ILE A 77 1.74 -6.69 -12.18
CA ILE A 77 2.24 -8.05 -12.41
C ILE A 77 3.78 -8.05 -12.62
N GLU A 78 4.30 -7.01 -13.27
CA GLU A 78 5.72 -6.87 -13.58
C GLU A 78 6.42 -5.79 -12.74
N THR A 79 5.65 -4.85 -12.16
CA THR A 79 6.17 -3.69 -11.43
C THR A 79 5.86 -3.79 -9.95
N PRO A 80 6.88 -3.77 -9.07
CA PRO A 80 6.68 -3.74 -7.62
C PRO A 80 5.69 -2.66 -7.20
N THR A 81 4.66 -3.05 -6.45
CA THR A 81 3.56 -2.14 -6.11
C THR A 81 3.20 -2.23 -4.63
N LEU A 82 3.17 -1.07 -3.96
CA LEU A 82 2.70 -0.92 -2.59
C LEU A 82 1.42 -0.08 -2.56
N GLY A 83 0.34 -0.62 -2.02
CA GLY A 83 -0.89 0.12 -1.77
C GLY A 83 -1.04 0.49 -0.29
N VAL A 84 -1.33 1.75 0.01
CA VAL A 84 -1.58 2.25 1.37
C VAL A 84 -3.02 2.70 1.49
N CYS A 85 -3.74 2.20 2.49
CA CYS A 85 -5.13 2.50 2.81
C CYS A 85 -6.07 2.31 1.60
N LEU A 86 -6.43 3.35 0.87
CA LEU A 86 -7.19 3.23 -0.38
C LEU A 86 -6.46 2.36 -1.41
N GLY A 87 -5.13 2.49 -1.52
CA GLY A 87 -4.31 1.66 -2.40
C GLY A 87 -4.36 0.17 -2.03
N HIS A 88 -4.37 -0.18 -0.74
CA HIS A 88 -4.58 -1.54 -0.26
C HIS A 88 -5.96 -2.09 -0.65
N GLN A 89 -6.99 -1.26 -0.51
CA GLN A 89 -8.36 -1.62 -0.91
C GLN A 89 -8.47 -1.79 -2.43
N ALA A 90 -7.79 -0.96 -3.21
CA ALA A 90 -7.70 -1.10 -4.66
C ALA A 90 -7.04 -2.42 -5.07
N ILE A 91 -5.94 -2.83 -4.42
CA ILE A 91 -5.32 -4.15 -4.63
C ILE A 91 -6.32 -5.26 -4.33
N THR A 92 -6.98 -5.21 -3.18
CA THR A 92 -7.98 -6.22 -2.80
C THR A 92 -9.07 -6.35 -3.85
N GLN A 93 -9.61 -5.22 -4.33
CA GLN A 93 -10.69 -5.21 -5.33
C GLN A 93 -10.20 -5.68 -6.70
N ALA A 94 -9.05 -5.23 -7.17
CA ALA A 94 -8.48 -5.60 -8.47
C ALA A 94 -8.27 -7.11 -8.62
N PHE A 95 -7.93 -7.78 -7.52
CA PHE A 95 -7.75 -9.23 -7.48
C PHE A 95 -9.00 -10.02 -7.03
N GLY A 96 -10.18 -9.38 -7.06
CA GLY A 96 -11.47 -10.03 -6.89
C GLY A 96 -12.04 -10.03 -5.48
N GLY A 97 -11.41 -9.34 -4.53
CA GLY A 97 -11.93 -9.16 -3.18
C GLY A 97 -13.02 -8.09 -3.11
N LYS A 98 -13.72 -8.07 -1.98
CA LYS A 98 -14.75 -7.07 -1.72
C LYS A 98 -14.29 -6.08 -0.66
N ILE A 99 -14.71 -4.83 -0.80
CA ILE A 99 -14.51 -3.77 0.16
C ILE A 99 -15.85 -3.45 0.81
N ILE A 100 -15.89 -3.52 2.14
CA ILE A 100 -17.09 -3.33 2.95
C ILE A 100 -16.87 -2.24 4.00
N ARG A 101 -17.95 -1.77 4.61
CA ARG A 101 -17.85 -0.85 5.74
C ARG A 101 -17.30 -1.56 6.97
N ALA A 102 -16.36 -0.92 7.64
CA ALA A 102 -15.88 -1.35 8.95
C ALA A 102 -17.00 -1.22 10.01
N ASN A 103 -16.96 -2.09 11.02
CA ASN A 103 -17.91 -2.00 12.14
C ASN A 103 -17.74 -0.70 12.94
N GLU A 104 -16.51 -0.15 12.98
CA GLU A 104 -16.18 1.09 13.64
C GLU A 104 -15.43 2.03 12.69
N LEU A 105 -15.78 3.33 12.75
CA LEU A 105 -15.01 4.38 12.07
C LEU A 105 -13.69 4.60 12.81
N MET A 106 -12.58 4.43 12.10
CA MET A 106 -11.24 4.73 12.61
C MET A 106 -10.74 6.06 12.09
N HIS A 107 -10.40 6.95 13.02
CA HIS A 107 -9.88 8.28 12.68
C HIS A 107 -8.76 8.68 13.65
N GLY A 108 -7.51 8.51 13.21
CA GLY A 108 -6.32 8.88 13.98
C GLY A 108 -6.08 8.04 15.24
N LYS A 109 -6.69 6.86 15.33
CA LYS A 109 -6.48 5.92 16.44
C LYS A 109 -5.39 4.92 16.08
N THR A 110 -4.58 4.54 17.05
CA THR A 110 -3.61 3.46 16.91
C THR A 110 -4.25 2.11 17.25
N SER A 111 -3.73 1.05 16.62
CA SER A 111 -4.10 -0.33 16.89
C SER A 111 -2.86 -1.22 16.88
N ASN A 112 -2.93 -2.32 17.61
CA ASN A 112 -1.90 -3.36 17.61
C ASN A 112 -2.13 -4.29 16.43
N VAL A 113 -1.28 -4.20 15.42
CA VAL A 113 -1.34 -5.02 14.21
C VAL A 113 -0.45 -6.24 14.38
N LEU A 114 -1.06 -7.42 14.38
CA LEU A 114 -0.36 -8.71 14.34
C LEU A 114 0.07 -9.00 12.92
N HIS A 115 1.23 -9.62 12.73
CA HIS A 115 1.74 -9.92 11.40
C HIS A 115 2.63 -11.17 11.36
N ARG A 116 2.91 -11.67 10.15
CA ARG A 116 3.73 -12.88 9.95
C ARG A 116 5.24 -12.67 10.08
N GLY A 117 5.71 -11.43 10.16
CA GLY A 117 7.14 -11.09 10.22
C GLY A 117 7.91 -11.36 8.92
N THR A 118 7.21 -11.43 7.78
CA THR A 118 7.80 -11.69 6.46
C THR A 118 7.54 -10.53 5.50
N GLY A 119 8.26 -10.50 4.37
CA GLY A 119 8.12 -9.46 3.35
C GLY A 119 8.34 -8.07 3.94
N ILE A 120 7.39 -7.15 3.73
CA ILE A 120 7.47 -5.78 4.25
C ILE A 120 7.42 -5.70 5.78
N PHE A 121 6.99 -6.75 6.48
CA PHE A 121 6.94 -6.84 7.95
C PHE A 121 8.19 -7.48 8.57
N LYS A 122 9.21 -7.78 7.78
CA LYS A 122 10.46 -8.37 8.27
C LYS A 122 11.14 -7.44 9.29
N ASP A 123 11.53 -8.03 10.43
CA ASP A 123 12.24 -7.34 11.53
C ASP A 123 11.46 -6.15 12.12
N LEU A 124 10.13 -6.14 12.02
CA LEU A 124 9.25 -5.19 12.70
C LEU A 124 8.78 -5.76 14.05
N PRO A 125 8.46 -4.89 15.03
CA PRO A 125 7.85 -5.34 16.28
C PRO A 125 6.50 -6.02 16.03
N ASN A 126 6.19 -7.07 16.78
CA ASN A 126 4.92 -7.80 16.67
C ASN A 126 4.27 -7.95 18.05
N PRO A 127 3.16 -7.27 18.35
CA PRO A 127 2.39 -6.43 17.44
C PRO A 127 3.10 -5.12 17.05
N LEU A 128 2.78 -4.64 15.83
CA LEU A 128 3.16 -3.31 15.36
C LEU A 128 2.08 -2.30 15.76
N VAL A 129 2.47 -1.21 16.42
CA VAL A 129 1.54 -0.09 16.69
C VAL A 129 1.40 0.74 15.42
N ALA A 130 0.19 0.83 14.88
CA ALA A 130 -0.08 1.52 13.61
C ALA A 130 -1.34 2.39 13.66
N THR A 131 -1.28 3.54 12.99
CA THR A 131 -2.37 4.51 12.91
C THR A 131 -3.36 4.14 11.82
N ARG A 132 -4.65 4.30 12.11
CA ARG A 132 -5.77 3.97 11.23
C ARG A 132 -6.65 5.20 10.97
N TYR A 133 -6.99 5.41 9.68
CA TYR A 133 -7.89 6.48 9.20
C TYR A 133 -8.83 5.91 8.13
N HIS A 134 -9.65 4.90 8.46
CA HIS A 134 -10.50 4.26 7.46
C HIS A 134 -11.89 3.90 8.00
N SER A 135 -12.88 3.96 7.12
CA SER A 135 -14.25 3.49 7.32
C SER A 135 -14.58 2.24 6.49
N LEU A 136 -13.69 1.88 5.57
CA LEU A 136 -13.81 0.72 4.70
C LEU A 136 -12.67 -0.27 5.00
N ILE A 137 -12.95 -1.55 4.81
CA ILE A 137 -12.01 -2.67 5.01
C ILE A 137 -12.21 -3.72 3.92
N ALA A 138 -11.20 -4.53 3.70
CA ALA A 138 -11.30 -5.76 2.91
C ALA A 138 -12.17 -6.79 3.64
N GLU A 139 -13.18 -7.34 2.95
CA GLU A 139 -14.03 -8.41 3.48
C GLU A 139 -13.21 -9.71 3.61
N ARG A 140 -13.31 -10.34 4.78
CA ARG A 140 -12.59 -11.60 5.03
C ARG A 140 -13.31 -12.81 4.45
N GLU A 141 -14.65 -12.77 4.45
CA GLU A 141 -15.45 -13.83 3.86
C GLU A 141 -15.33 -13.82 2.33
N GLY A 142 -14.94 -14.96 1.75
CA GLY A 142 -14.69 -15.06 0.32
C GLY A 142 -13.47 -14.27 -0.16
N PHE A 143 -12.48 -14.04 0.71
CA PHE A 143 -11.25 -13.36 0.34
C PHE A 143 -10.51 -14.10 -0.79
N PRO A 144 -9.94 -13.39 -1.79
CA PRO A 144 -9.37 -14.01 -2.99
C PRO A 144 -8.24 -14.99 -2.65
N GLU A 145 -8.27 -16.18 -3.27
CA GLU A 145 -7.25 -17.22 -3.05
C GLU A 145 -5.84 -16.80 -3.52
N CYS A 146 -5.75 -15.91 -4.52
CA CYS A 146 -4.47 -15.38 -5.02
C CYS A 146 -3.80 -14.39 -4.06
N LEU A 147 -4.55 -13.82 -3.12
CA LEU A 147 -4.02 -12.95 -2.09
C LEU A 147 -3.74 -13.71 -0.79
N GLU A 148 -2.76 -13.26 -0.06
CA GLU A 148 -2.42 -13.77 1.28
C GLU A 148 -2.55 -12.64 2.30
N VAL A 149 -3.27 -12.90 3.40
CA VAL A 149 -3.31 -12.01 4.56
C VAL A 149 -2.04 -12.21 5.38
N ILE A 150 -1.24 -11.17 5.48
CA ILE A 150 0.06 -11.17 6.19
C ILE A 150 0.06 -10.31 7.45
N ALA A 151 -0.98 -9.47 7.65
CA ALA A 151 -1.19 -8.70 8.88
C ALA A 151 -2.69 -8.53 9.18
N TRP A 152 -3.06 -8.52 10.47
CA TRP A 152 -4.44 -8.48 10.94
C TRP A 152 -4.56 -7.91 12.36
N LEU A 153 -5.78 -7.59 12.79
CA LEU A 153 -6.13 -7.24 14.17
C LEU A 153 -6.67 -8.46 14.93
N GLU A 154 -6.83 -8.34 16.25
CA GLU A 154 -7.43 -9.40 17.09
C GLU A 154 -8.83 -9.81 16.64
N ASP A 155 -9.61 -8.87 16.07
CA ASP A 155 -10.94 -9.12 15.49
C ASP A 155 -10.89 -9.66 14.07
N GLU A 156 -9.70 -10.07 13.62
CA GLU A 156 -9.42 -10.59 12.28
C GLU A 156 -9.55 -9.58 11.13
N THR A 157 -9.75 -8.28 11.40
CA THR A 157 -9.72 -7.24 10.35
C THR A 157 -8.39 -7.31 9.59
N ILE A 158 -8.46 -7.37 8.26
CA ILE A 158 -7.28 -7.45 7.40
C ILE A 158 -6.54 -6.12 7.41
N MET A 159 -5.26 -6.16 7.75
CA MET A 159 -4.39 -4.98 7.86
C MET A 159 -3.20 -5.02 6.92
N GLY A 160 -2.89 -6.17 6.34
CA GLY A 160 -1.81 -6.31 5.36
C GLY A 160 -2.00 -7.52 4.48
N ILE A 161 -1.70 -7.37 3.20
CA ILE A 161 -1.84 -8.40 2.16
C ILE A 161 -0.62 -8.43 1.25
N THR A 162 -0.41 -9.57 0.60
CA THR A 162 0.51 -9.74 -0.52
C THR A 162 -0.13 -10.66 -1.57
N HIS A 163 0.35 -10.59 -2.82
CA HIS A 163 -0.06 -11.52 -3.85
C HIS A 163 0.83 -12.76 -3.83
N LYS A 164 0.26 -13.95 -3.91
CA LYS A 164 1.02 -15.21 -3.80
C LYS A 164 1.94 -15.48 -4.99
N ASP A 165 1.46 -15.19 -6.20
CA ASP A 165 2.21 -15.40 -7.42
C ASP A 165 3.09 -14.19 -7.80
N TYR A 166 2.77 -13.00 -7.30
CA TYR A 166 3.50 -11.75 -7.51
C TYR A 166 3.95 -11.17 -6.17
N PRO A 167 5.00 -11.75 -5.53
CA PRO A 167 5.40 -11.42 -4.15
C PRO A 167 6.06 -10.04 -4.00
N HIS A 168 5.96 -9.20 -5.00
CA HIS A 168 6.33 -7.79 -5.01
C HIS A 168 5.10 -6.86 -4.94
N ILE A 169 3.87 -7.41 -4.86
CA ILE A 169 2.65 -6.65 -4.63
C ILE A 169 2.27 -6.75 -3.15
N TYR A 170 2.20 -5.58 -2.49
CA TYR A 170 1.84 -5.46 -1.08
C TYR A 170 0.77 -4.40 -0.86
N GLY A 171 -0.07 -4.62 0.15
CA GLY A 171 -1.02 -3.62 0.61
C GLY A 171 -1.07 -3.55 2.13
N VAL A 172 -1.14 -2.34 2.70
CA VAL A 172 -1.37 -2.09 4.11
C VAL A 172 -2.57 -1.19 4.31
N GLN A 173 -3.48 -1.56 5.23
CA GLN A 173 -4.68 -0.77 5.51
C GLN A 173 -4.39 0.43 6.42
N PHE A 174 -3.34 0.36 7.22
CA PHE A 174 -2.89 1.43 8.10
C PHE A 174 -1.97 2.43 7.37
N HIS A 175 -1.60 3.49 8.07
CA HIS A 175 -0.78 4.59 7.56
C HIS A 175 0.66 4.49 8.08
N PRO A 176 1.61 3.94 7.31
CA PRO A 176 3.01 3.84 7.73
C PRO A 176 3.70 5.22 7.85
N GLU A 177 3.18 6.23 7.16
CA GLU A 177 3.70 7.60 7.16
C GLU A 177 3.26 8.43 8.38
N SER A 178 2.32 7.91 9.17
CA SER A 178 1.86 8.60 10.37
C SER A 178 2.93 8.57 11.45
N VAL A 179 3.14 9.70 12.12
CA VAL A 179 4.10 9.83 13.24
C VAL A 179 3.82 8.88 14.40
N LEU A 180 2.56 8.46 14.56
CA LEU A 180 2.14 7.51 15.59
C LEU A 180 2.25 6.03 15.14
N THR A 181 2.66 5.78 13.90
CA THR A 181 2.96 4.42 13.43
C THR A 181 4.43 4.12 13.71
N GLU A 182 4.65 3.12 14.56
CA GLU A 182 6.00 2.65 14.84
C GLU A 182 6.60 1.99 13.59
N SER A 183 7.90 2.18 13.39
CA SER A 183 8.67 1.51 12.32
C SER A 183 8.15 1.72 10.88
N GLY A 184 7.42 2.81 10.59
CA GLY A 184 6.94 3.11 9.24
C GLY A 184 8.07 3.21 8.21
N HIS A 185 9.18 3.87 8.54
CA HIS A 185 10.38 3.91 7.68
C HIS A 185 10.93 2.52 7.39
N LYS A 186 10.99 1.64 8.41
CA LYS A 186 11.49 0.28 8.24
C LYS A 186 10.59 -0.55 7.32
N LEU A 187 9.28 -0.37 7.41
CA LEU A 187 8.33 -1.02 6.53
C LEU A 187 8.55 -0.59 5.06
N LEU A 188 8.68 0.72 4.82
CA LEU A 188 8.97 1.24 3.48
C LEU A 188 10.35 0.80 2.98
N SER A 189 11.38 0.81 3.84
CA SER A 189 12.70 0.27 3.50
C SER A 189 12.65 -1.22 3.10
N ASN A 190 11.84 -2.04 3.79
CA ASN A 190 11.64 -3.43 3.42
C ASN A 190 10.99 -3.57 2.04
N PHE A 191 10.00 -2.72 1.72
CA PHE A 191 9.41 -2.69 0.39
C PHE A 191 10.42 -2.27 -0.68
N LEU A 192 11.22 -1.23 -0.43
CA LEU A 192 12.27 -0.79 -1.35
C LEU A 192 13.31 -1.88 -1.60
N ASN A 193 13.71 -2.66 -0.57
CA ASN A 193 14.58 -3.82 -0.75
C ASN A 193 13.98 -4.89 -1.68
N ILE A 194 12.67 -5.11 -1.61
CA ILE A 194 11.98 -6.05 -2.49
C ILE A 194 11.95 -5.50 -3.91
N ALA A 195 11.67 -4.22 -4.08
CA ALA A 195 11.62 -3.55 -5.37
C ALA A 195 13.01 -3.48 -6.04
N ASP A 196 14.08 -3.24 -5.28
CA ASP A 196 15.47 -3.24 -5.78
C ASP A 196 15.94 -4.65 -6.25
N ALA A 197 15.28 -5.72 -5.76
CA ALA A 197 15.64 -7.11 -6.08
C ALA A 197 14.78 -7.72 -7.20
N SER A 198 13.75 -7.03 -7.67
CA SER A 198 12.82 -7.47 -8.71
C SER A 198 13.26 -7.02 -10.07
#